data_206be7884d75f65f01a242c7687fe9e8
#
_entry.id   206be7884d75f65f01a242c7687fe9e8
#
_cell.length_a   1.000
_cell.length_b   1.000
_cell.length_c   1.000
_cell.angle_alpha   90.00
_cell.angle_beta   90.00
_cell.angle_gamma   90.00
#
_symmetry.space_group_name_H-M   'P 1'
#
loop_
_entity.id
_entity.type
_entity.pdbx_description
1 polymer ?
#
loop_
_entity_poly.entity_id
_entity_poly.type
_entity_poly.pdbx_seq_one_letter_code
_entity_poly.pdbx_strand_id
1 'polypeptide(L)' 'MFKILYGWDKIDTFLHSLSYWQIINLHTVLLLGQNANLTLTEARRQAIFDFSTDYKKTKFLLEQALNSPDPKI' A
#
# COMPACT_ATOMS: atom_id res chain seq x y z
N MET A 1 -16.62 12.71 9.39
CA MET A 1 -17.12 11.51 9.09
C MET A 1 -17.26 11.22 7.68
N PHE A 2 -17.95 12.05 6.96
CA PHE A 2 -18.07 11.88 5.57
C PHE A 2 -16.76 11.79 4.85
N LYS A 3 -15.83 12.61 5.22
CA LYS A 3 -14.55 12.60 4.55
C LYS A 3 -13.82 11.30 4.68
N ILE A 4 -13.91 10.69 5.83
CA ILE A 4 -13.25 9.43 6.04
C ILE A 4 -13.86 8.34 5.19
N LEU A 5 -15.18 8.26 5.20
CA LEU A 5 -15.86 7.26 4.41
C LEU A 5 -15.58 7.46 2.94
N TYR A 6 -15.62 8.70 2.51
CA TYR A 6 -15.39 9.00 1.12
C TYR A 6 -13.98 8.63 0.71
N GLY A 7 -13.02 8.87 1.60
CA GLY A 7 -11.64 8.52 1.33
C GLY A 7 -11.44 7.03 1.19
N TRP A 8 -12.13 6.25 2.01
CA TRP A 8 -12.02 4.81 1.92
C TRP A 8 -12.59 4.30 0.61
N ASP A 9 -13.70 4.85 0.18
CA ASP A 9 -14.28 4.47 -1.10
C ASP A 9 -13.32 4.81 -2.23
N LYS A 10 -12.65 5.92 -2.15
CA LYS A 10 -11.70 6.31 -3.18
C LYS A 10 -10.50 5.39 -3.21
N ILE A 11 -10.03 4.96 -2.04
CA ILE A 11 -8.91 4.04 -1.99
C ILE A 11 -9.30 2.71 -2.63
N ASP A 12 -10.47 2.20 -2.29
CA ASP A 12 -10.93 0.96 -2.90
C ASP A 12 -11.02 1.09 -4.41
N THR A 13 -11.64 2.16 -4.88
CA THR A 13 -11.79 2.38 -6.29
C THR A 13 -10.44 2.48 -6.99
N PHE A 14 -9.53 3.21 -6.37
CA PHE A 14 -8.20 3.36 -6.92
C PHE A 14 -7.50 2.00 -7.05
N LEU A 15 -7.52 1.21 -5.99
CA LEU A 15 -6.84 -0.07 -6.02
C LEU A 15 -7.45 -1.03 -7.02
N HIS A 16 -8.78 -1.01 -7.15
CA HIS A 16 -9.44 -1.88 -8.11
C HIS A 16 -9.15 -1.48 -9.56
N SER A 17 -8.70 -0.27 -9.78
CA SER A 17 -8.37 0.17 -11.13
C SER A 17 -6.96 -0.23 -11.55
N LEU A 18 -6.17 -0.76 -10.63
CA LEU A 18 -4.79 -1.12 -10.93
C LEU A 18 -4.68 -2.56 -11.43
N SER A 19 -3.71 -2.78 -12.30
CA SER A 19 -3.39 -4.14 -12.70
C SER A 19 -2.63 -4.83 -11.60
N TYR A 20 -2.48 -6.13 -11.73
CA TYR A 20 -1.75 -6.92 -10.75
C TYR A 20 -0.36 -6.35 -10.48
N TRP A 21 0.39 -6.07 -11.56
CA TRP A 21 1.76 -5.59 -11.38
C TRP A 21 1.80 -4.17 -10.81
N GLN A 22 0.80 -3.36 -11.12
CA GLN A 22 0.73 -2.03 -10.53
C GLN A 22 0.50 -2.12 -9.04
N ILE A 23 -0.34 -3.04 -8.59
CA ILE A 23 -0.57 -3.23 -7.17
C ILE A 23 0.70 -3.73 -6.48
N ILE A 24 1.38 -4.69 -7.12
CA ILE A 24 2.63 -5.21 -6.55
C ILE A 24 3.67 -4.09 -6.42
N ASN A 25 3.76 -3.25 -7.43
CA ASN A 25 4.72 -2.14 -7.38
C ASN A 25 4.36 -1.16 -6.27
N LEU A 26 3.08 -0.85 -6.12
CA LEU A 26 2.63 0.04 -5.07
C LEU A 26 2.94 -0.55 -3.70
N HIS A 27 2.62 -1.82 -3.51
CA HIS A 27 2.87 -2.50 -2.25
C HIS A 27 4.36 -2.50 -1.93
N THR A 28 5.19 -2.72 -2.94
CA THR A 28 6.65 -2.72 -2.78
C THR A 28 7.13 -1.36 -2.27
N VAL A 29 6.64 -0.29 -2.90
CA VAL A 29 7.03 1.05 -2.49
C VAL A 29 6.58 1.33 -1.05
N LEU A 30 5.39 0.91 -0.70
CA LEU A 30 4.88 1.12 0.65
C LEU A 30 5.73 0.38 1.68
N LEU A 31 6.16 -0.82 1.36
CA LEU A 31 7.04 -1.58 2.26
C LEU A 31 8.38 -0.89 2.43
N LEU A 32 8.94 -0.40 1.34
CA LEU A 32 10.21 0.30 1.42
C LEU A 32 10.09 1.57 2.25
N GLY A 33 8.95 2.24 2.16
CA GLY A 33 8.73 3.44 2.95
C GLY A 33 8.64 3.15 4.44
N GLN A 34 8.15 1.96 4.79
CA GLN A 34 8.01 1.59 6.20
C GLN A 34 9.29 0.99 6.77
N ASN A 35 10.12 0.39 5.93
CA ASN A 35 11.32 -0.26 6.43
C ASN A 35 12.50 0.05 5.51
N ALA A 36 13.28 1.01 5.93
CA ALA A 36 14.40 1.48 5.12
C ALA A 36 15.49 0.43 4.96
N ASN A 37 15.46 -0.61 5.77
CA ASN A 37 16.49 -1.65 5.68
C ASN A 37 16.20 -2.71 4.64
N LEU A 38 15.00 -2.69 4.07
CA LEU A 38 14.68 -3.65 3.03
C LEU A 38 15.32 -3.25 1.71
N THR A 39 15.79 -4.23 0.98
CA THR A 39 16.22 -3.97 -0.39
C THR A 39 15.00 -4.01 -1.29
N LEU A 40 15.13 -3.48 -2.48
CA LEU A 40 14.05 -3.51 -3.45
C LEU A 40 13.62 -4.95 -3.75
N THR A 41 14.60 -5.85 -3.90
CA THR A 41 14.29 -7.24 -4.18
C THR A 41 13.51 -7.89 -3.05
N GLU A 42 13.92 -7.62 -1.82
CA GLU A 42 13.21 -8.17 -0.66
C GLU A 42 11.80 -7.63 -0.55
N ALA A 43 11.64 -6.31 -0.76
CA ALA A 43 10.34 -5.70 -0.67
C ALA A 43 9.41 -6.23 -1.74
N ARG A 44 9.93 -6.43 -2.96
CA ARG A 44 9.10 -6.94 -4.05
C ARG A 44 8.68 -8.38 -3.80
N ARG A 45 9.57 -9.18 -3.28
CA ARG A 45 9.25 -10.56 -2.94
C ARG A 45 8.19 -10.63 -1.87
N GLN A 46 8.32 -9.77 -0.85
CA GLN A 46 7.35 -9.71 0.22
C GLN A 46 5.99 -9.23 -0.31
N ALA A 47 6.01 -8.26 -1.22
CA ALA A 47 4.77 -7.74 -1.80
C ALA A 47 4.01 -8.83 -2.54
N ILE A 48 4.71 -9.64 -3.31
CA ILE A 48 4.09 -10.73 -4.05
C ILE A 48 3.49 -11.73 -3.08
N PHE A 49 4.21 -12.07 -2.04
CA PHE A 49 3.71 -13.00 -1.04
C PHE A 49 2.49 -12.43 -0.32
N ASP A 50 2.56 -11.17 0.08
CA ASP A 50 1.46 -10.53 0.80
C ASP A 50 0.19 -10.48 -0.05
N PHE A 51 0.33 -10.12 -1.31
CA PHE A 51 -0.82 -10.02 -2.19
C PHE A 51 -1.43 -11.39 -2.43
N SER A 52 -0.60 -12.42 -2.50
CA SER A 52 -1.09 -13.79 -2.71
C SER A 52 -1.87 -14.31 -1.52
N THR A 53 -1.50 -13.87 -0.32
CA THR A 53 -2.18 -14.36 0.87
C THR A 53 -3.37 -13.50 1.27
N ASP A 54 -3.29 -12.19 1.03
CA ASP A 54 -4.37 -11.30 1.40
C ASP A 54 -4.25 -10.01 0.64
N TYR A 55 -5.03 -9.89 -0.42
CA TYR A 55 -4.96 -8.71 -1.26
C TYR A 55 -5.30 -7.42 -0.52
N LYS A 56 -5.92 -7.53 0.65
CA LYS A 56 -6.27 -6.33 1.42
C LYS A 56 -5.06 -5.72 2.11
N LYS A 57 -3.96 -6.42 2.16
CA LYS A 57 -2.78 -5.86 2.81
C LYS A 57 -2.27 -4.60 2.13
N THR A 58 -2.40 -4.53 0.82
CA THR A 58 -2.00 -3.32 0.11
C THR A 58 -2.85 -2.14 0.55
N LYS A 59 -4.15 -2.36 0.69
CA LYS A 59 -5.03 -1.31 1.13
C LYS A 59 -4.65 -0.83 2.53
N PHE A 60 -4.37 -1.77 3.41
CA PHE A 60 -3.99 -1.45 4.77
C PHE A 60 -2.72 -0.60 4.81
N LEU A 61 -1.71 -0.98 4.04
CA LEU A 61 -0.46 -0.24 4.00
C LEU A 61 -0.67 1.16 3.42
N LEU A 62 -1.49 1.27 2.39
CA LEU A 62 -1.75 2.56 1.79
C LEU A 62 -2.48 3.47 2.77
N GLU A 63 -3.45 2.92 3.48
CA GLU A 63 -4.17 3.70 4.48
C GLU A 63 -3.24 4.18 5.58
N GLN A 64 -2.33 3.33 6.01
CA GLN A 64 -1.37 3.74 7.01
C GLN A 64 -0.49 4.88 6.52
N ALA A 65 -0.04 4.79 5.27
CA ALA A 65 0.81 5.82 4.71
C ALA A 65 0.08 7.15 4.59
N LEU A 66 -1.17 7.10 4.19
CA LEU A 66 -1.95 8.32 4.02
C LEU A 66 -2.33 8.96 5.33
N ASN A 67 -2.48 8.16 6.37
CA ASN A 67 -2.88 8.67 7.68
C ASN A 67 -1.72 8.97 8.59
N SER A 68 -0.50 8.68 8.16
CA SER A 68 0.67 8.98 8.98
C SER A 68 0.83 10.46 9.10
N PRO A 69 1.27 10.93 10.23
CA PRO A 69 1.57 12.34 10.36
C PRO A 69 2.76 12.62 9.47
N ASP A 70 2.81 13.81 8.99
CA ASP A 70 3.85 14.16 8.11
C ASP A 70 5.14 14.10 8.76
N PRO A 71 5.97 13.41 8.29
CA PRO A 71 7.18 13.21 8.90
C PRO A 71 7.98 14.39 8.80
N LYS A 72 8.20 14.89 9.20
CA LYS A 72 8.83 15.67 9.07
C LYS A 72 9.31 16.03 8.21
N ILE A 73 8.96 15.91 7.65
CA ILE A 73 9.42 16.32 6.58
C ILE A 73 9.95 17.51 6.76
#